data_94a283bc33f74c76bc138bebe7ca704e
#
_entry.id   94a283bc33f74c76bc138bebe7ca704e
#
_cell.length_a   1.000
_cell.length_b   1.000
_cell.length_c   1.000
_cell.angle_alpha   90.00
_cell.angle_beta   90.00
_cell.angle_gamma   90.00
#
_symmetry.space_group_name_H-M   'P 1'
#
loop_
_entity.id
_entity.type
_entity.pdbx_description
1 polymer ?
#
loop_
_entity_poly.entity_id
_entity_poly.type
_entity_poly.pdbx_seq_one_letter_code
_entity_poly.pdbx_strand_id
1 'polypeptide(L)'
;MSTLRTNALEGVDAKNSITIVAGAGNITTTNVQEGLAKCWVNFDGTASGAASRDSLNVSAMTDNGTGDYTISINNDMNNDDYCTVVSGAETGSSGDTNQIGSLKRNGAYTTTSVTVCGTHTNSQDDVDNQRMMAAIHGDLA
;
A
#
# COMPACT_ATOMS: atom_id res chain seq x y z
N MET A 1 -18.17 30.07 -9.74
CA MET A 1 -17.47 28.81 -9.40
C MET A 1 -18.30 28.12 -8.34
N SER A 2 -18.71 26.88 -8.56
CA SER A 2 -19.50 26.11 -7.59
C SER A 2 -18.55 25.30 -6.71
N THR A 3 -18.74 25.35 -5.40
CA THR A 3 -17.92 24.62 -4.43
C THR A 3 -18.84 23.74 -3.58
N LEU A 4 -18.57 22.43 -3.54
CA LEU A 4 -19.20 21.51 -2.61
C LEU A 4 -18.40 21.54 -1.28
N ARG A 5 -19.08 21.86 -0.17
CA ARG A 5 -18.51 21.75 1.18
C ARG A 5 -19.33 20.73 1.96
N THR A 6 -18.70 19.63 2.35
CA THR A 6 -19.35 18.57 3.11
C THR A 6 -18.36 17.90 4.06
N ASN A 7 -18.85 17.41 5.20
CA ASN A 7 -18.06 16.64 6.16
C ASN A 7 -18.10 15.13 5.86
N ALA A 8 -19.05 14.70 5.04
CA ALA A 8 -19.18 13.30 4.60
C ALA A 8 -19.69 13.24 3.17
N LEU A 9 -19.25 12.24 2.45
CA LEU A 9 -19.75 11.88 1.13
C LEU A 9 -20.06 10.38 1.17
N GLU A 10 -21.33 10.03 1.07
CA GLU A 10 -21.83 8.66 1.22
C GLU A 10 -22.53 8.21 -0.06
N GLY A 11 -22.23 7.00 -0.51
CA GLY A 11 -22.98 6.33 -1.58
C GLY A 11 -24.22 5.64 -1.03
N VAL A 12 -25.39 6.04 -1.47
CA VAL A 12 -26.68 5.60 -0.91
C VAL A 12 -27.23 4.32 -1.57
N ASP A 13 -26.80 3.98 -2.78
CA ASP A 13 -27.40 2.88 -3.54
C ASP A 13 -26.65 1.55 -3.41
N ALA A 14 -25.33 1.58 -3.37
CA ALA A 14 -24.51 0.38 -3.26
C ALA A 14 -23.04 0.74 -2.91
N LYS A 15 -22.24 -0.27 -2.57
CA LYS A 15 -20.77 -0.16 -2.61
C LYS A 15 -20.34 0.44 -3.95
N ASN A 16 -19.33 1.30 -3.94
CA ASN A 16 -18.77 1.92 -5.13
C ASN A 16 -19.78 2.82 -5.91
N SER A 17 -20.83 3.32 -5.27
CA SER A 17 -21.82 4.19 -5.92
C SER A 17 -21.34 5.64 -6.10
N ILE A 18 -20.24 6.05 -5.43
CA ILE A 18 -19.70 7.40 -5.60
C ILE A 18 -18.70 7.40 -6.74
N THR A 19 -19.05 8.12 -7.82
CA THR A 19 -18.19 8.27 -9.00
C THR A 19 -17.86 9.73 -9.26
N ILE A 20 -16.72 9.98 -9.87
CA ILE A 20 -16.36 11.28 -10.44
C ILE A 20 -16.46 11.19 -11.95
N VAL A 21 -17.22 12.11 -12.54
CA VAL A 21 -17.28 12.27 -14.00
C VAL A 21 -16.19 13.24 -14.41
N ALA A 22 -15.19 12.75 -15.13
CA ALA A 22 -14.06 13.55 -15.59
C ALA A 22 -14.32 14.05 -17.02
N GLY A 23 -14.23 15.37 -17.19
CA GLY A 23 -14.26 16.02 -18.52
C GLY A 23 -15.65 16.38 -19.05
N ALA A 24 -15.65 17.27 -20.04
CA ALA A 24 -16.82 17.63 -20.80
C ALA A 24 -17.15 16.51 -21.81
N GLY A 25 -18.36 16.00 -21.78
CA GLY A 25 -18.78 14.92 -22.68
C GLY A 25 -19.06 13.58 -22.02
N ASN A 26 -18.89 13.49 -20.71
CA ASN A 26 -19.34 12.35 -19.90
C ASN A 26 -18.83 10.97 -20.35
N ILE A 27 -17.62 10.90 -20.89
CA ILE A 27 -17.10 9.66 -21.47
C ILE A 27 -16.31 8.84 -20.42
N THR A 28 -15.81 9.48 -19.37
CA THR A 28 -14.96 8.80 -18.37
C THR A 28 -15.47 9.06 -16.98
N THR A 29 -15.87 8.01 -16.30
CA THR A 29 -16.19 8.02 -14.87
C THR A 29 -15.11 7.28 -14.10
N THR A 30 -14.75 7.78 -12.94
CA THR A 30 -13.86 7.11 -11.99
C THR A 30 -14.61 6.90 -10.69
N ASN A 31 -14.57 5.68 -10.19
CA ASN A 31 -15.08 5.36 -8.88
C ASN A 31 -14.15 5.95 -7.82
N VAL A 32 -14.71 6.75 -6.89
CA VAL A 32 -13.92 7.38 -5.83
C VAL A 32 -13.31 6.32 -4.91
N GLN A 33 -14.05 5.29 -4.60
CA GLN A 33 -13.64 4.23 -3.69
C GLN A 33 -12.47 3.44 -4.27
N GLU A 34 -12.53 3.04 -5.52
CA GLU A 34 -11.44 2.35 -6.23
C GLU A 34 -10.16 3.19 -6.34
N GLY A 35 -10.31 4.49 -6.56
CA GLY A 35 -9.19 5.43 -6.74
C GLY A 35 -8.43 5.76 -5.47
N LEU A 36 -9.00 5.51 -4.29
CA LEU A 36 -8.37 5.80 -3.00
C LEU A 36 -7.61 4.59 -2.46
N ALA A 37 -6.42 4.84 -1.89
CA ALA A 37 -5.71 3.81 -1.14
C ALA A 37 -6.55 3.34 0.05
N LYS A 38 -6.66 2.03 0.26
CA LYS A 38 -7.38 1.41 1.38
C LYS A 38 -6.49 1.08 2.55
N CYS A 39 -5.21 0.87 2.26
CA CYS A 39 -4.18 0.62 3.25
C CYS A 39 -2.88 1.22 2.72
N TRP A 40 -2.10 1.82 3.59
CA TRP A 40 -0.73 2.20 3.24
C TRP A 40 0.14 2.25 4.50
N VAL A 41 1.43 2.08 4.30
CA VAL A 41 2.44 2.16 5.37
C VAL A 41 3.75 2.72 4.83
N ASN A 42 4.42 3.51 5.67
CA ASN A 42 5.82 3.87 5.56
C ASN A 42 6.52 3.31 6.80
N PHE A 43 7.54 2.49 6.62
CA PHE A 43 8.24 1.84 7.73
C PHE A 43 9.74 1.76 7.53
N ASP A 44 10.44 1.49 8.63
CA ASP A 44 11.88 1.26 8.68
C ASP A 44 12.16 -0.24 8.73
N GLY A 45 12.67 -0.81 7.63
CA GLY A 45 13.00 -2.22 7.57
C GLY A 45 14.26 -2.58 8.36
N THR A 46 15.13 -1.60 8.68
CA THR A 46 16.31 -1.82 9.49
C THR A 46 16.05 -1.77 11.00
N ALA A 47 14.87 -1.25 11.38
CA ALA A 47 14.49 -1.16 12.79
C ALA A 47 13.94 -2.51 13.28
N SER A 48 14.21 -2.84 14.54
CA SER A 48 13.67 -4.05 15.16
C SER A 48 12.15 -4.09 15.04
N GLY A 49 11.62 -5.17 14.46
CA GLY A 49 10.20 -5.38 14.23
C GLY A 49 9.59 -4.54 13.10
N ALA A 50 10.41 -4.05 12.16
CA ALA A 50 9.97 -3.25 11.01
C ALA A 50 9.09 -2.06 11.44
N ALA A 51 9.66 -1.13 12.20
CA ALA A 51 8.93 -0.05 12.85
C ALA A 51 8.18 0.85 11.87
N SER A 52 6.86 0.87 11.94
CA SER A 52 6.03 1.80 11.17
C SER A 52 6.29 3.23 11.59
N ARG A 53 6.54 4.12 10.61
CA ARG A 53 6.65 5.57 10.81
C ARG A 53 5.30 6.24 10.73
N ASP A 54 4.48 5.80 9.78
CA ASP A 54 3.12 6.28 9.58
C ASP A 54 2.33 5.27 8.74
N SER A 55 1.01 5.20 8.93
CA SER A 55 0.18 4.23 8.23
C SER A 55 -1.30 4.59 8.25
N LEU A 56 -2.04 3.98 7.33
CA LEU A 56 -3.50 3.96 7.28
C LEU A 56 -3.98 2.52 7.17
N ASN A 57 -4.93 2.11 8.01
CA ASN A 57 -5.57 0.80 7.99
C ASN A 57 -4.59 -0.38 8.17
N VAL A 58 -3.50 -0.17 8.91
CA VAL A 58 -2.53 -1.20 9.28
C VAL A 58 -2.70 -1.52 10.75
N SER A 59 -2.88 -2.79 11.09
CA SER A 59 -3.01 -3.27 12.47
C SER A 59 -1.66 -3.68 13.08
N ALA A 60 -0.76 -4.23 12.27
CA ALA A 60 0.56 -4.65 12.70
C ALA A 60 1.55 -4.75 11.53
N MET A 61 2.84 -4.61 11.86
CA MET A 61 3.96 -5.00 11.02
C MET A 61 4.64 -6.21 11.64
N THR A 62 5.03 -7.18 10.82
CA THR A 62 5.83 -8.33 11.25
C THR A 62 7.13 -8.37 10.44
N ASP A 63 8.24 -8.38 11.13
CA ASP A 63 9.56 -8.66 10.57
C ASP A 63 9.75 -10.18 10.56
N ASN A 64 9.80 -10.76 9.36
CA ASN A 64 9.99 -12.21 9.17
C ASN A 64 11.48 -12.58 8.98
N GLY A 65 12.36 -11.59 8.94
CA GLY A 65 13.79 -11.72 8.67
C GLY A 65 14.25 -10.72 7.61
N THR A 66 15.52 -10.78 7.27
CA THR A 66 16.15 -9.81 6.36
C THR A 66 15.33 -9.61 5.10
N GLY A 67 14.89 -8.37 4.88
CA GLY A 67 14.13 -7.96 3.71
C GLY A 67 12.74 -8.57 3.57
N ASP A 68 12.17 -9.15 4.62
CA ASP A 68 10.90 -9.87 4.57
C ASP A 68 9.92 -9.34 5.62
N TYR A 69 8.83 -8.72 5.19
CA TYR A 69 7.90 -8.03 6.07
C TYR A 69 6.45 -8.35 5.73
N THR A 70 5.65 -8.64 6.76
CA THR A 70 4.20 -8.79 6.61
C THR A 70 3.48 -7.56 7.14
N ILE A 71 2.63 -6.97 6.30
CA ILE A 71 1.72 -5.89 6.62
C ILE A 71 0.37 -6.53 6.95
N SER A 72 -0.10 -6.41 8.19
CA SER A 72 -1.44 -6.85 8.59
C SER A 72 -2.43 -5.70 8.43
N ILE A 73 -3.52 -5.96 7.71
CA ILE A 73 -4.58 -4.99 7.42
C ILE A 73 -5.58 -4.98 8.57
N ASN A 74 -6.05 -3.81 8.99
CA ASN A 74 -6.97 -3.67 10.14
C ASN A 74 -8.44 -3.87 9.73
N ASN A 75 -8.87 -3.23 8.66
CA ASN A 75 -10.19 -3.48 8.06
C ASN A 75 -9.95 -4.25 6.77
N ASP A 76 -10.42 -5.48 6.74
CA ASP A 76 -10.13 -6.45 5.70
C ASP A 76 -10.48 -5.97 4.29
N MET A 77 -9.73 -6.45 3.32
CA MET A 77 -10.10 -6.30 1.91
C MET A 77 -11.23 -7.27 1.57
N ASN A 78 -12.08 -6.90 0.62
CA ASN A 78 -13.22 -7.73 0.18
C ASN A 78 -12.78 -9.05 -0.47
N ASN A 79 -11.63 -9.04 -1.14
CA ASN A 79 -11.00 -10.19 -1.77
C ASN A 79 -9.48 -9.96 -1.80
N ASP A 80 -8.72 -10.90 -2.35
CA ASP A 80 -7.28 -10.84 -2.51
C ASP A 80 -6.82 -10.32 -3.90
N ASP A 81 -7.76 -9.87 -4.73
CA ASP A 81 -7.50 -9.30 -6.07
C ASP A 81 -7.22 -7.79 -6.04
N TYR A 82 -6.61 -7.27 -4.97
CA TYR A 82 -6.26 -5.86 -4.83
C TYR A 82 -4.89 -5.53 -5.46
N CYS A 83 -4.67 -4.27 -5.79
CA CYS A 83 -3.40 -3.79 -6.34
C CYS A 83 -2.51 -3.26 -5.22
N THR A 84 -1.27 -3.76 -5.13
CA THR A 84 -0.26 -3.27 -4.19
C THR A 84 0.90 -2.62 -4.94
N VAL A 85 1.19 -1.39 -4.59
CA VAL A 85 2.39 -0.67 -5.04
C VAL A 85 3.40 -0.66 -3.90
N VAL A 86 4.62 -1.14 -4.15
CA VAL A 86 5.69 -1.21 -3.16
C VAL A 86 6.89 -0.42 -3.67
N SER A 87 7.52 0.31 -2.78
CA SER A 87 8.78 1.01 -3.04
C SER A 87 9.72 0.86 -1.84
N GLY A 88 11.01 0.80 -2.10
CA GLY A 88 12.03 0.73 -1.06
C GLY A 88 13.26 1.54 -1.45
N ALA A 89 13.95 2.08 -0.45
CA ALA A 89 15.19 2.80 -0.63
C ALA A 89 16.05 2.71 0.62
N GLU A 90 17.35 2.61 0.41
CA GLU A 90 18.34 2.88 1.45
C GLU A 90 18.60 4.39 1.53
N THR A 91 18.90 4.88 2.72
CA THR A 91 19.27 6.29 2.96
C THR A 91 20.70 6.42 3.45
N GLY A 92 21.51 5.37 3.32
CA GLY A 92 22.92 5.35 3.71
C GLY A 92 23.80 6.25 2.84
N SER A 93 24.93 6.66 3.38
CA SER A 93 25.89 7.57 2.75
C SER A 93 26.74 6.94 1.63
N SER A 94 26.55 5.68 1.31
CA SER A 94 27.34 4.96 0.30
C SER A 94 26.87 5.11 -1.15
N GLY A 95 25.78 5.85 -1.39
CA GLY A 95 25.28 6.12 -2.74
C GLY A 95 24.82 4.87 -3.50
N ASP A 96 24.58 3.77 -2.79
CA ASP A 96 24.07 2.55 -3.40
C ASP A 96 22.57 2.68 -3.64
N THR A 97 22.19 2.89 -4.91
CA THR A 97 20.81 3.03 -5.37
C THR A 97 20.21 1.68 -5.80
N ASN A 98 20.87 0.57 -5.47
CA ASN A 98 20.54 -0.75 -5.99
C ASN A 98 19.52 -1.51 -5.12
N GLN A 99 18.74 -0.81 -4.31
CA GLN A 99 17.72 -1.41 -3.45
C GLN A 99 16.32 -1.01 -3.90
N ILE A 100 15.44 -1.98 -3.94
CA ILE A 100 14.02 -1.81 -4.30
C ILE A 100 13.11 -2.47 -3.28
N GLY A 101 11.86 -2.02 -3.24
CA GLY A 101 10.77 -2.74 -2.58
C GLY A 101 9.89 -3.43 -3.60
N SER A 102 9.45 -4.63 -3.29
CA SER A 102 8.56 -5.43 -4.13
C SER A 102 7.63 -6.31 -3.30
N LEU A 103 6.67 -6.96 -3.96
CA LEU A 103 5.91 -8.04 -3.35
C LEU A 103 6.80 -9.26 -3.14
N LYS A 104 6.68 -9.90 -1.98
CA LYS A 104 7.44 -11.11 -1.67
C LYS A 104 6.93 -12.27 -2.50
N ARG A 105 7.82 -12.92 -3.23
CA ARG A 105 7.52 -14.17 -3.92
C ARG A 105 7.13 -15.25 -2.92
N ASN A 106 6.01 -15.91 -3.12
CA ASN A 106 5.41 -16.89 -2.21
C ASN A 106 5.06 -16.35 -0.80
N GLY A 107 5.02 -15.02 -0.64
CA GLY A 107 4.51 -14.38 0.58
C GLY A 107 2.99 -14.44 0.67
N ALA A 108 2.46 -14.08 1.83
CA ALA A 108 1.02 -13.97 2.01
C ALA A 108 0.46 -12.84 1.14
N TYR A 109 -0.65 -13.13 0.47
CA TYR A 109 -1.46 -12.18 -0.26
C TYR A 109 -2.92 -12.59 -0.03
N THR A 110 -3.51 -11.99 1.00
CA THR A 110 -4.82 -12.39 1.54
C THR A 110 -5.67 -11.16 1.80
N THR A 111 -6.92 -11.33 2.13
CA THR A 111 -7.80 -10.20 2.53
C THR A 111 -7.31 -9.46 3.77
N THR A 112 -6.51 -10.10 4.62
CA THR A 112 -6.05 -9.57 5.92
C THR A 112 -4.58 -9.18 5.97
N SER A 113 -3.78 -9.57 4.97
CA SER A 113 -2.34 -9.30 4.99
C SER A 113 -1.68 -9.38 3.63
N VAL A 114 -0.57 -8.65 3.48
CA VAL A 114 0.32 -8.74 2.33
C VAL A 114 1.77 -8.80 2.79
N THR A 115 2.57 -9.66 2.15
CA THR A 115 4.02 -9.75 2.40
C THR A 115 4.79 -9.00 1.32
N VAL A 116 5.67 -8.11 1.76
CA VAL A 116 6.53 -7.30 0.91
C VAL A 116 8.00 -7.58 1.22
N CYS A 117 8.89 -7.29 0.29
CA CYS A 117 10.32 -7.47 0.51
C CYS A 117 11.16 -6.29 0.04
N GLY A 118 12.30 -6.12 0.69
CA GLY A 118 13.41 -5.32 0.22
C GLY A 118 14.43 -6.22 -0.48
N THR A 119 14.95 -5.80 -1.63
CA THR A 119 15.84 -6.63 -2.45
C THR A 119 16.91 -5.79 -3.11
N HIS A 120 18.14 -6.31 -3.19
CA HIS A 120 19.19 -5.76 -4.04
C HIS A 120 18.94 -6.08 -5.50
N THR A 121 18.99 -5.09 -6.38
CA THR A 121 18.76 -5.29 -7.82
C THR A 121 19.89 -6.07 -8.50
N ASN A 122 21.13 -5.98 -7.99
CA ASN A 122 22.30 -6.61 -8.58
C ASN A 122 22.46 -8.07 -8.20
N SER A 123 22.31 -8.41 -6.91
CA SER A 123 22.50 -9.77 -6.41
C SER A 123 21.19 -10.52 -6.25
N GLN A 124 20.05 -9.81 -6.21
CA GLN A 124 18.73 -10.35 -5.88
C GLN A 124 18.62 -10.90 -4.46
N ASP A 125 19.55 -10.54 -3.59
CA ASP A 125 19.51 -10.88 -2.19
C ASP A 125 18.50 -10.02 -1.45
N ASP A 126 17.82 -10.59 -0.46
CA ASP A 126 16.94 -9.87 0.44
C ASP A 126 17.77 -8.90 1.31
N VAL A 127 17.25 -7.70 1.53
CA VAL A 127 17.95 -6.63 2.27
C VAL A 127 16.96 -5.77 3.06
N ASP A 128 17.38 -5.34 4.24
CA ASP A 128 16.61 -4.42 5.05
C ASP A 128 16.79 -2.99 4.55
N ASN A 129 15.75 -2.47 3.91
CA ASN A 129 15.73 -1.09 3.45
C ASN A 129 15.30 -0.16 4.57
N GLN A 130 16.03 0.92 4.79
CA GLN A 130 15.68 1.91 5.82
C GLN A 130 14.35 2.63 5.51
N ARG A 131 13.94 2.69 4.26
CA ARG A 131 12.63 3.20 3.83
C ARG A 131 11.93 2.17 2.99
N MET A 132 10.84 1.65 3.54
CA MET A 132 9.90 0.80 2.82
C MET A 132 8.53 1.44 2.84
N MET A 133 7.86 1.41 1.71
CA MET A 133 6.52 1.97 1.54
C MET A 133 5.65 1.01 0.74
N ALA A 134 4.43 0.86 1.18
CA ALA A 134 3.42 0.12 0.43
C ALA A 134 2.10 0.88 0.41
N ALA A 135 1.37 0.81 -0.70
CA ALA A 135 0.01 1.32 -0.84
C ALA A 135 -0.86 0.26 -1.53
N ILE A 136 -2.04 0.04 -1.00
CA ILE A 136 -2.99 -0.97 -1.44
C ILE A 136 -4.26 -0.30 -1.92
N HIS A 137 -4.68 -0.62 -3.13
CA HIS A 137 -5.91 -0.15 -3.78
C HIS A 137 -6.81 -1.34 -4.10
N GLY A 138 -8.09 -1.22 -3.82
CA GLY A 138 -9.10 -2.25 -4.01
C GLY A 138 -10.36 -1.92 -3.22
N ASP A 139 -11.15 -2.92 -2.89
CA ASP A 139 -12.36 -2.77 -2.09
C ASP A 139 -12.16 -3.28 -0.67
N LEU A 140 -12.69 -2.53 0.31
CA LEU A 140 -12.84 -3.02 1.69
C LEU A 140 -14.04 -3.98 1.79
N ALA A 141 -13.96 -4.94 2.72
CA ALA A 141 -15.01 -5.91 3.00
C ALA A 141 -16.31 -5.27 3.51
#